data_357e2d0b23d259080936c37383f57a0f
#
_entry.id   357e2d0b23d259080936c37383f57a0f
#
_cell.length_a   1.000
_cell.length_b   1.000
_cell.length_c   1.000
_cell.angle_alpha   90.00
_cell.angle_beta   90.00
_cell.angle_gamma   90.00
#
_symmetry.space_group_name_H-M   'P 1'
#
loop_
_entity.id
_entity.type
_entity.pdbx_description
1 polymer ?
#
loop_
_entity_poly.entity_id
_entity_poly.type
_entity_poly.pdbx_seq_one_letter_code
_entity_poly.pdbx_strand_id
1 'polypeptide(L)'
;MAFKHYDVVRAASPSDLAERLTQKLREGWQPFGSPVAITPYTLMQAIAAEGDVTTPVVVRLSDGEGTVISTTIEPEYYYVVVLAGQSNGMAFGEGLPLPETYDRPEPRIMQLARRSTVTPGGAACAYNDVIPADHCLHDVIDMSGFNHPRADLTKGQYGCVGQGLHIAKKLLPFIPVNAGILLVPCCRGGSAFTSGDDGAFTESTGASASSARWGVGKPLYQDFLFRTKAALSKNPKNRLLA
;
A
#
# COMPACT_ATOMS: atom_id res chain seq x y z
N MET A 1 38.79 13.85 -2.74
CA MET A 1 37.43 13.38 -2.94
C MET A 1 36.49 14.49 -2.53
N ALA A 2 35.62 14.94 -3.39
CA ALA A 2 34.69 16.03 -3.10
C ALA A 2 33.25 15.46 -3.12
N PHE A 3 32.58 15.56 -1.99
CA PHE A 3 31.15 15.17 -1.93
C PHE A 3 30.31 16.14 -2.75
N LYS A 4 29.41 15.61 -3.56
CA LYS A 4 28.47 16.40 -4.37
C LYS A 4 27.14 16.62 -3.64
N HIS A 5 26.79 15.73 -2.74
CA HIS A 5 25.51 15.74 -2.03
C HIS A 5 25.70 15.53 -0.53
N TYR A 6 24.86 16.18 0.27
CA TYR A 6 24.83 16.11 1.72
C TYR A 6 23.38 16.05 2.20
N ASP A 7 23.07 15.14 3.14
CA ASP A 7 21.75 15.02 3.74
C ASP A 7 21.87 14.47 5.18
N VAL A 8 20.76 14.40 5.91
CA VAL A 8 20.72 13.90 7.29
C VAL A 8 19.57 12.91 7.46
N VAL A 9 19.89 11.71 7.92
CA VAL A 9 18.90 10.72 8.32
C VAL A 9 18.53 10.91 9.78
N ARG A 10 17.23 11.02 10.09
CA ARG A 10 16.69 11.08 11.45
C ARG A 10 15.93 9.80 11.75
N ALA A 11 16.06 9.31 12.99
CA ALA A 11 15.42 8.09 13.46
C ALA A 11 15.06 8.17 14.94
N ALA A 12 14.03 7.42 15.35
CA ALA A 12 13.57 7.38 16.74
C ALA A 12 14.28 6.31 17.59
N SER A 13 14.99 5.38 16.95
CA SER A 13 15.73 4.31 17.61
C SER A 13 16.97 3.90 16.80
N PRO A 14 17.94 3.20 17.42
CA PRO A 14 19.09 2.65 16.69
C PRO A 14 18.70 1.70 15.55
N SER A 15 17.69 0.87 15.75
CA SER A 15 17.19 -0.06 14.73
C SER A 15 16.56 0.67 13.55
N ASP A 16 15.75 1.69 13.80
CA ASP A 16 15.16 2.56 12.77
C ASP A 16 16.25 3.31 12.00
N LEU A 17 17.28 3.80 12.70
CA LEU A 17 18.43 4.45 12.04
C LEU A 17 19.18 3.49 11.12
N ALA A 18 19.43 2.27 11.56
CA ALA A 18 20.13 1.25 10.77
C ALA A 18 19.33 0.87 9.52
N GLU A 19 18.00 0.72 9.64
CA GLU A 19 17.11 0.43 8.50
C GLU A 19 17.15 1.55 7.45
N ARG A 20 16.99 2.79 7.89
CA ARG A 20 17.02 3.99 7.02
C ARG A 20 18.38 4.19 6.35
N LEU A 21 19.47 3.97 7.07
CA LEU A 21 20.81 4.05 6.51
C LEU A 21 21.06 2.95 5.48
N THR A 22 20.58 1.73 5.73
CA THR A 22 20.65 0.63 4.77
C THR A 22 19.96 0.98 3.46
N GLN A 23 18.82 1.67 3.52
CA GLN A 23 18.14 2.18 2.33
C GLN A 23 18.97 3.25 1.63
N LYS A 24 19.53 4.21 2.38
CA LYS A 24 20.34 5.29 1.84
C LYS A 24 21.64 4.79 1.18
N LEU A 25 22.25 3.74 1.71
CA LEU A 25 23.40 3.08 1.08
C LEU A 25 23.05 2.53 -0.31
N ARG A 26 21.86 1.96 -0.48
CA ARG A 26 21.38 1.47 -1.79
C ARG A 26 21.12 2.59 -2.80
N GLU A 27 20.82 3.79 -2.30
CA GLU A 27 20.63 5.01 -3.11
C GLU A 27 21.96 5.68 -3.48
N GLY A 28 23.11 5.14 -3.05
CA GLY A 28 24.45 5.69 -3.32
C GLY A 28 24.98 6.64 -2.25
N TRP A 29 24.27 6.82 -1.15
CA TRP A 29 24.71 7.62 -0.02
C TRP A 29 25.69 6.83 0.87
N GLN A 30 26.58 7.54 1.55
CA GLN A 30 27.49 6.98 2.55
C GLN A 30 27.30 7.71 3.88
N PRO A 31 27.32 7.00 5.02
CA PRO A 31 27.36 7.64 6.33
C PRO A 31 28.61 8.54 6.44
N PHE A 32 28.43 9.72 6.97
CA PHE A 32 29.50 10.69 7.20
C PHE A 32 29.60 11.02 8.69
N GLY A 33 30.71 10.67 9.29
CA GLY A 33 30.91 10.79 10.74
C GLY A 33 30.12 9.76 11.56
N SER A 34 29.99 10.01 12.85
CA SER A 34 29.26 9.16 13.79
C SER A 34 27.81 9.64 13.97
N PRO A 35 26.86 8.74 14.26
CA PRO A 35 25.52 9.13 14.62
C PRO A 35 25.50 9.93 15.93
N VAL A 36 24.60 10.91 16.04
CA VAL A 36 24.44 11.77 17.19
C VAL A 36 23.04 11.62 17.76
N ALA A 37 22.93 11.42 19.07
CA ALA A 37 21.68 11.52 19.80
C ALA A 37 21.41 12.99 20.16
N ILE A 38 20.30 13.55 19.67
CA ILE A 38 19.90 14.93 19.94
C ILE A 38 18.93 14.99 21.12
N THR A 39 18.08 13.96 21.23
CA THR A 39 17.18 13.76 22.37
C THR A 39 17.16 12.26 22.70
N PRO A 40 16.58 11.83 23.85
CA PRO A 40 16.43 10.40 24.14
C PRO A 40 15.73 9.58 23.04
N TYR A 41 14.98 10.25 22.16
CA TYR A 41 14.17 9.61 21.11
C TYR A 41 14.49 10.12 19.71
N THR A 42 15.65 10.77 19.52
CA THR A 42 16.02 11.27 18.19
C THR A 42 17.52 11.03 17.94
N LEU A 43 17.80 10.16 17.01
CA LEU A 43 19.13 9.90 16.47
C LEU A 43 19.25 10.57 15.10
N MET A 44 20.40 11.13 14.82
CA MET A 44 20.72 11.72 13.51
C MET A 44 22.04 11.18 13.00
N GLN A 45 22.10 10.91 11.70
CA GLN A 45 23.31 10.54 10.98
C GLN A 45 23.44 11.41 9.73
N ALA A 46 24.53 12.15 9.64
CA ALA A 46 24.89 12.82 8.40
C ALA A 46 25.26 11.77 7.34
N ILE A 47 24.85 12.00 6.11
CA ILE A 47 25.20 11.19 4.96
C ILE A 47 25.70 12.08 3.83
N ALA A 48 26.61 11.55 3.01
CA ALA A 48 27.18 12.26 1.88
C ALA A 48 27.35 11.32 0.68
N ALA A 49 27.39 11.86 -0.53
CA ALA A 49 27.67 11.08 -1.73
C ALA A 49 28.62 11.82 -2.67
N GLU A 50 29.56 11.08 -3.26
CA GLU A 50 30.50 11.59 -4.25
C GLU A 50 30.00 11.47 -5.68
N GLY A 51 29.13 10.48 -5.94
CA GLY A 51 28.50 10.20 -7.22
C GLY A 51 27.04 10.62 -7.27
N ASP A 52 26.38 10.28 -8.37
CA ASP A 52 24.96 10.48 -8.50
C ASP A 52 24.22 9.57 -7.50
N VAL A 53 23.34 10.17 -6.71
CA VAL A 53 22.48 9.45 -5.79
C VAL A 53 21.17 9.15 -6.51
N THR A 54 20.71 7.90 -6.46
CA THR A 54 19.35 7.55 -6.86
C THR A 54 18.38 8.09 -5.80
N THR A 55 18.18 9.38 -5.82
CA THR A 55 16.99 9.94 -5.17
C THR A 55 15.80 9.47 -5.99
N PRO A 56 14.67 9.03 -5.39
CA PRO A 56 13.44 8.99 -6.14
C PRO A 56 13.29 10.38 -6.76
N VAL A 57 13.31 10.44 -8.10
CA VAL A 57 13.34 11.72 -8.82
C VAL A 57 12.02 12.39 -8.56
N VAL A 58 11.98 13.25 -7.57
CA VAL A 58 10.97 14.30 -7.51
C VAL A 58 11.41 15.30 -8.59
N VAL A 59 10.92 15.11 -9.80
CA VAL A 59 11.09 16.12 -10.85
C VAL A 59 10.28 17.33 -10.43
N ARG A 60 10.94 18.30 -9.86
CA ARG A 60 10.35 19.61 -9.62
C ARG A 60 10.36 20.36 -10.94
N LEU A 61 9.29 20.30 -11.68
CA LEU A 61 9.08 21.21 -12.80
C LEU A 61 8.63 22.54 -12.21
N SER A 62 9.39 23.58 -12.46
CA SER A 62 8.94 24.96 -12.23
C SER A 62 8.21 25.40 -13.49
N ASP A 63 6.99 25.90 -13.34
CA ASP A 63 6.19 26.50 -14.42
C ASP A 63 6.68 27.89 -14.82
N GLY A 64 7.83 28.33 -14.32
CA GLY A 64 8.36 29.69 -14.54
C GLY A 64 7.79 30.75 -13.58
N GLU A 65 6.76 30.43 -12.81
CA GLU A 65 6.17 31.31 -11.80
C GLU A 65 6.55 30.90 -10.36
N GLY A 66 7.46 29.94 -10.22
CA GLY A 66 7.94 29.49 -8.90
C GLY A 66 7.07 28.44 -8.21
N THR A 67 6.03 27.94 -8.85
CA THR A 67 5.21 26.86 -8.34
C THR A 67 5.94 25.53 -8.48
N VAL A 68 6.17 24.83 -7.37
CA VAL A 68 6.80 23.51 -7.37
C VAL A 68 5.75 22.46 -7.71
N ILE A 69 5.76 21.95 -8.94
CA ILE A 69 4.93 20.80 -9.32
C ILE A 69 5.68 19.53 -8.92
N SER A 70 5.21 18.83 -7.90
CA SER A 70 5.70 17.52 -7.55
C SER A 70 5.08 16.49 -8.52
N THR A 71 5.84 16.04 -9.50
CA THR A 71 5.42 14.91 -10.33
C THR A 71 5.74 13.62 -9.60
N THR A 72 4.71 12.97 -9.09
CA THR A 72 4.82 11.58 -8.64
C THR A 72 5.04 10.73 -9.89
N ILE A 73 6.17 10.03 -9.98
CA ILE A 73 6.40 9.08 -11.07
C ILE A 73 5.43 7.92 -10.86
N GLU A 74 4.45 7.80 -11.76
CA GLU A 74 3.58 6.64 -11.77
C GLU A 74 4.40 5.39 -12.16
N PRO A 75 4.19 4.26 -11.47
CA PRO A 75 4.87 3.02 -11.81
C PRO A 75 4.56 2.59 -13.25
N GLU A 76 5.57 2.14 -13.98
CA GLU A 76 5.38 1.57 -15.33
C GLU A 76 4.61 0.24 -15.28
N TYR A 77 4.72 -0.50 -14.18
CA TYR A 77 4.07 -1.79 -13.95
C TYR A 77 4.05 -2.10 -12.45
N TYR A 78 3.36 -3.17 -12.08
CA TYR A 78 3.18 -3.56 -10.70
C TYR A 78 3.60 -5.00 -10.43
N TYR A 79 4.18 -5.20 -9.25
CA TYR A 79 4.24 -6.51 -8.60
C TYR A 79 2.93 -6.71 -7.84
N VAL A 80 2.21 -7.78 -8.18
CA VAL A 80 0.91 -8.11 -7.63
C VAL A 80 1.09 -8.92 -6.34
N VAL A 81 0.49 -8.45 -5.26
CA VAL A 81 0.45 -9.13 -3.96
C VAL A 81 -0.99 -9.40 -3.58
N VAL A 82 -1.34 -10.67 -3.41
CA VAL A 82 -2.70 -11.09 -3.10
C VAL A 82 -2.82 -11.38 -1.60
N LEU A 83 -3.80 -10.78 -0.97
CA LEU A 83 -4.08 -10.91 0.46
C LEU A 83 -5.35 -11.72 0.65
N ALA A 84 -5.24 -13.02 0.91
CA ALA A 84 -6.35 -13.93 1.08
C ALA A 84 -6.38 -14.51 2.50
N GLY A 85 -7.56 -14.73 3.03
CA GLY A 85 -7.73 -15.25 4.39
C GLY A 85 -9.07 -14.89 5.01
N GLN A 86 -9.12 -14.97 6.32
CA GLN A 86 -10.30 -14.68 7.12
C GLN A 86 -10.11 -13.39 7.93
N SER A 87 -10.80 -13.19 9.04
CA SER A 87 -10.80 -11.96 9.84
C SER A 87 -9.41 -11.46 10.24
N ASN A 88 -8.46 -12.34 10.55
CA ASN A 88 -7.10 -11.93 10.88
C ASN A 88 -6.35 -11.29 9.70
N GLY A 89 -6.66 -11.70 8.47
CA GLY A 89 -6.13 -11.07 7.26
C GLY A 89 -6.70 -9.68 7.01
N MET A 90 -7.93 -9.42 7.45
CA MET A 90 -8.56 -8.08 7.37
C MET A 90 -7.95 -7.09 8.37
N ALA A 91 -7.44 -7.58 9.48
CA ALA A 91 -6.82 -6.86 10.59
C ALA A 91 -7.74 -5.91 11.39
N PHE A 92 -8.92 -5.57 10.91
CA PHE A 92 -9.94 -4.73 11.56
C PHE A 92 -9.41 -3.42 12.19
N GLY A 93 -8.40 -2.82 11.60
CA GLY A 93 -7.95 -1.49 12.01
C GLY A 93 -9.05 -0.46 11.71
N GLU A 94 -9.20 0.53 12.58
CA GLU A 94 -10.21 1.58 12.39
C GLU A 94 -9.81 2.54 11.28
N GLY A 95 -10.70 2.77 10.32
CA GLY A 95 -10.50 3.67 9.17
C GLY A 95 -10.70 5.14 9.56
N LEU A 96 -9.69 5.75 10.18
CA LEU A 96 -9.64 7.18 10.41
C LEU A 96 -8.92 7.92 9.28
N PRO A 97 -9.06 9.26 9.21
CA PRO A 97 -8.11 10.08 8.46
C PRO A 97 -6.70 9.69 8.86
N LEU A 98 -5.91 9.28 7.88
CA LEU A 98 -4.59 8.72 8.12
C LEU A 98 -3.68 9.75 8.77
N PRO A 99 -2.95 9.40 9.84
CA PRO A 99 -1.93 10.26 10.40
C PRO A 99 -0.93 10.70 9.33
N GLU A 100 -0.32 11.84 9.53
CA GLU A 100 0.64 12.42 8.57
C GLU A 100 1.91 11.57 8.33
N THR A 101 2.09 10.49 9.05
CA THR A 101 3.32 9.72 9.06
C THR A 101 3.19 8.36 8.38
N TYR A 102 3.02 7.31 9.19
CA TYR A 102 3.24 5.91 8.81
C TYR A 102 2.14 5.35 7.90
N ASP A 103 0.91 5.80 8.11
CA ASP A 103 -0.26 5.30 7.39
C ASP A 103 -0.56 6.08 6.09
N ARG A 104 0.29 7.03 5.73
CA ARG A 104 0.13 7.75 4.45
C ARG A 104 0.05 6.79 3.27
N PRO A 105 -0.83 7.07 2.31
CA PRO A 105 -0.75 6.43 1.00
C PRO A 105 0.64 6.62 0.39
N GLU A 106 1.09 5.61 -0.31
CA GLU A 106 2.36 5.65 -1.06
C GLU A 106 2.00 5.59 -2.54
N PRO A 107 2.40 6.57 -3.36
CA PRO A 107 2.00 6.65 -4.76
C PRO A 107 2.32 5.41 -5.60
N ARG A 108 3.32 4.65 -5.20
CA ARG A 108 3.70 3.39 -5.85
C ARG A 108 2.93 2.18 -5.34
N ILE A 109 1.98 2.35 -4.42
CA ILE A 109 1.16 1.27 -3.87
C ILE A 109 -0.30 1.53 -4.20
N MET A 110 -0.86 0.65 -5.00
CA MET A 110 -2.25 0.66 -5.40
C MET A 110 -2.95 -0.61 -4.93
N GLN A 111 -4.27 -0.62 -4.96
CA GLN A 111 -5.06 -1.82 -4.70
C GLN A 111 -6.20 -1.96 -5.71
N LEU A 112 -6.69 -3.19 -5.91
CA LEU A 112 -7.96 -3.41 -6.59
C LEU A 112 -9.11 -3.20 -5.60
N ALA A 113 -10.06 -2.36 -5.97
CA ALA A 113 -11.28 -2.17 -5.19
C ALA A 113 -12.01 -3.51 -5.01
N ARG A 114 -12.36 -3.85 -3.77
CA ARG A 114 -12.99 -5.14 -3.45
C ARG A 114 -14.45 -5.18 -3.89
N ARG A 115 -15.10 -4.05 -3.95
CA ARG A 115 -16.49 -3.84 -4.34
C ARG A 115 -16.70 -2.42 -4.84
N SER A 116 -17.82 -2.15 -5.46
CA SER A 116 -18.21 -0.78 -5.76
C SER A 116 -18.50 -0.03 -4.45
N THR A 117 -17.82 1.09 -4.26
CA THR A 117 -17.88 1.89 -3.04
C THR A 117 -17.28 3.29 -3.29
N VAL A 118 -16.97 3.98 -2.20
CA VAL A 118 -16.26 5.27 -2.22
C VAL A 118 -14.87 5.06 -1.63
N THR A 119 -13.84 5.58 -2.29
CA THR A 119 -12.46 5.53 -1.78
C THR A 119 -12.28 6.53 -0.64
N PRO A 120 -11.27 6.35 0.23
CA PRO A 120 -10.82 7.42 1.10
C PRO A 120 -10.48 8.67 0.25
N GLY A 121 -11.14 9.77 0.55
CA GLY A 121 -11.08 10.98 -0.28
C GLY A 121 -12.35 11.27 -1.11
N GLY A 122 -13.31 10.33 -1.14
CA GLY A 122 -14.66 10.56 -1.66
C GLY A 122 -14.88 10.23 -3.13
N ALA A 123 -13.90 9.68 -3.83
CA ALA A 123 -14.08 9.26 -5.24
C ALA A 123 -14.84 7.93 -5.32
N ALA A 124 -15.83 7.84 -6.20
CA ALA A 124 -16.50 6.57 -6.47
C ALA A 124 -15.55 5.59 -7.17
N CYS A 125 -15.63 4.32 -6.79
CA CYS A 125 -14.91 3.23 -7.47
C CYS A 125 -15.81 2.03 -7.68
N ALA A 126 -15.52 1.25 -8.70
CA ALA A 126 -16.18 -0.01 -9.02
C ALA A 126 -15.29 -1.21 -8.63
N TYR A 127 -15.92 -2.37 -8.54
CA TYR A 127 -15.20 -3.64 -8.34
C TYR A 127 -14.06 -3.82 -9.35
N ASN A 128 -12.86 -4.13 -8.85
CA ASN A 128 -11.62 -4.25 -9.62
C ASN A 128 -11.07 -2.96 -10.26
N ASP A 129 -11.56 -1.80 -9.88
CA ASP A 129 -10.84 -0.55 -10.19
C ASP A 129 -9.51 -0.51 -9.44
N VAL A 130 -8.50 0.09 -10.07
CA VAL A 130 -7.22 0.38 -9.43
C VAL A 130 -7.36 1.69 -8.66
N ILE A 131 -7.20 1.62 -7.36
CA ILE A 131 -7.38 2.75 -6.45
C ILE A 131 -6.16 2.90 -5.51
N PRO A 132 -5.93 4.06 -4.89
CA PRO A 132 -4.91 4.20 -3.86
C PRO A 132 -5.09 3.19 -2.72
N ALA A 133 -3.99 2.66 -2.19
CA ALA A 133 -4.00 1.66 -1.13
C ALA A 133 -3.92 2.30 0.26
N ASP A 134 -4.77 3.26 0.54
CA ASP A 134 -4.86 3.94 1.84
C ASP A 134 -5.73 3.17 2.86
N HIS A 135 -6.74 2.42 2.35
CA HIS A 135 -7.52 1.45 3.13
C HIS A 135 -7.62 0.15 2.36
N CYS A 136 -7.22 -0.96 2.95
CA CYS A 136 -7.39 -2.26 2.32
C CYS A 136 -8.82 -2.77 2.49
N LEU A 137 -9.65 -2.53 1.50
CA LEU A 137 -11.04 -2.98 1.45
C LEU A 137 -11.11 -4.49 1.17
N HIS A 138 -10.98 -5.32 2.19
CA HIS A 138 -10.92 -6.77 2.05
C HIS A 138 -12.29 -7.43 1.92
N ASP A 139 -13.30 -6.93 2.62
CA ASP A 139 -14.58 -7.62 2.70
C ASP A 139 -15.50 -7.32 1.50
N VAL A 140 -16.35 -8.28 1.18
CA VAL A 140 -17.38 -8.17 0.15
C VAL A 140 -18.61 -7.39 0.64
N ILE A 141 -18.75 -7.19 1.94
CA ILE A 141 -19.84 -6.42 2.56
C ILE A 141 -19.33 -5.04 2.99
N ASP A 142 -20.27 -4.15 3.19
CA ASP A 142 -19.99 -2.86 3.80
C ASP A 142 -19.65 -3.06 5.29
N MET A 143 -18.47 -2.59 5.67
CA MET A 143 -17.96 -2.67 7.03
C MET A 143 -18.21 -1.39 7.84
N SER A 144 -19.15 -0.55 7.40
CA SER A 144 -19.46 0.73 8.04
C SER A 144 -19.83 0.61 9.53
N GLY A 145 -20.33 -0.52 9.97
CA GLY A 145 -20.59 -0.80 11.39
C GLY A 145 -19.33 -0.88 12.29
N PHE A 146 -18.14 -0.93 11.69
CA PHE A 146 -16.84 -0.95 12.41
C PHE A 146 -16.08 0.37 12.29
N ASN A 147 -16.77 1.44 11.94
CA ASN A 147 -16.15 2.74 11.78
C ASN A 147 -15.73 3.33 13.12
N HIS A 148 -14.64 4.07 13.08
CA HIS A 148 -14.31 4.97 14.18
C HIS A 148 -15.41 6.06 14.33
N PRO A 149 -15.76 6.48 15.55
CA PRO A 149 -16.81 7.49 15.78
C PRO A 149 -16.61 8.84 15.08
N ARG A 150 -15.37 9.16 14.69
CA ARG A 150 -15.01 10.38 13.96
C ARG A 150 -14.83 10.18 12.46
N ALA A 151 -15.14 9.01 11.93
CA ALA A 151 -15.00 8.73 10.51
C ALA A 151 -16.05 9.49 9.70
N ASP A 152 -15.61 10.08 8.60
CA ASP A 152 -16.48 10.72 7.61
C ASP A 152 -16.82 9.73 6.49
N LEU A 153 -18.02 9.18 6.54
CA LEU A 153 -18.47 8.15 5.60
C LEU A 153 -18.57 8.68 4.17
N THR A 154 -18.79 9.98 3.99
CA THR A 154 -18.86 10.60 2.66
C THR A 154 -17.50 10.66 1.99
N LYS A 155 -16.42 10.54 2.78
CA LYS A 155 -15.03 10.48 2.30
C LYS A 155 -14.48 9.06 2.26
N GLY A 156 -15.32 8.06 2.36
CA GLY A 156 -14.89 6.67 2.35
C GLY A 156 -14.07 6.23 3.57
N GLN A 157 -14.16 6.97 4.67
CA GLN A 157 -13.47 6.65 5.93
C GLN A 157 -14.26 5.62 6.72
N TYR A 158 -14.39 4.42 6.18
CA TYR A 158 -15.13 3.35 6.87
C TYR A 158 -14.51 1.99 6.61
N GLY A 159 -14.91 1.06 7.48
CA GLY A 159 -14.49 -0.32 7.41
C GLY A 159 -13.14 -0.57 8.02
N CYS A 160 -12.52 -1.64 7.60
CA CYS A 160 -11.29 -2.12 8.18
C CYS A 160 -10.08 -1.62 7.41
N VAL A 161 -9.17 -0.98 8.11
CA VAL A 161 -7.81 -0.75 7.59
C VAL A 161 -7.06 -2.07 7.70
N GLY A 162 -6.79 -2.70 6.56
CA GLY A 162 -6.01 -3.93 6.49
C GLY A 162 -4.51 -3.68 6.53
N GLN A 163 -3.74 -4.75 6.67
CA GLN A 163 -2.27 -4.69 6.74
C GLN A 163 -1.59 -4.48 5.38
N GLY A 164 -2.35 -4.47 4.28
CA GLY A 164 -1.79 -4.47 2.92
C GLY A 164 -0.85 -3.32 2.63
N LEU A 165 -1.22 -2.09 2.99
CA LEU A 165 -0.37 -0.91 2.80
C LEU A 165 0.99 -1.07 3.50
N HIS A 166 1.00 -1.57 4.75
CA HIS A 166 2.22 -1.73 5.53
C HIS A 166 3.10 -2.86 4.99
N ILE A 167 2.49 -3.98 4.57
CA ILE A 167 3.20 -5.07 3.88
C ILE A 167 3.85 -4.53 2.61
N ALA A 168 3.09 -3.81 1.78
CA ALA A 168 3.59 -3.25 0.54
C ALA A 168 4.73 -2.23 0.77
N LYS A 169 4.61 -1.34 1.75
CA LYS A 169 5.70 -0.42 2.12
C LYS A 169 7.00 -1.14 2.49
N LYS A 170 6.90 -2.29 3.15
CA LYS A 170 8.07 -3.11 3.48
C LYS A 170 8.65 -3.86 2.27
N LEU A 171 7.86 -4.11 1.25
CA LEU A 171 8.30 -4.75 0.00
C LEU A 171 8.90 -3.77 -1.00
N LEU A 172 8.47 -2.50 -0.99
CA LEU A 172 8.95 -1.49 -1.95
C LEU A 172 10.48 -1.39 -2.10
N PRO A 173 11.29 -1.49 -1.03
CA PRO A 173 12.74 -1.43 -1.17
C PRO A 173 13.36 -2.59 -1.96
N PHE A 174 12.63 -3.67 -2.17
CA PHE A 174 13.11 -4.89 -2.84
C PHE A 174 12.68 -5.00 -4.30
N ILE A 175 11.90 -4.05 -4.80
CA ILE A 175 11.44 -4.01 -6.20
C ILE A 175 12.06 -2.83 -6.95
N PRO A 176 12.14 -2.88 -8.30
CA PRO A 176 12.67 -1.78 -9.11
C PRO A 176 11.96 -0.44 -8.85
N VAL A 177 12.71 0.66 -8.94
CA VAL A 177 12.18 2.01 -8.65
C VAL A 177 11.06 2.45 -9.59
N ASN A 178 11.04 1.95 -10.83
CA ASN A 178 9.99 2.18 -11.82
C ASN A 178 8.82 1.21 -11.72
N ALA A 179 8.81 0.31 -10.72
CA ALA A 179 7.70 -0.58 -10.42
C ALA A 179 6.95 -0.13 -9.17
N GLY A 180 5.71 -0.55 -9.06
CA GLY A 180 4.87 -0.41 -7.89
C GLY A 180 4.40 -1.74 -7.33
N ILE A 181 3.57 -1.71 -6.31
CA ILE A 181 2.86 -2.86 -5.76
C ILE A 181 1.36 -2.66 -5.97
N LEU A 182 0.72 -3.67 -6.56
CA LEU A 182 -0.73 -3.73 -6.69
C LEU A 182 -1.27 -4.79 -5.74
N LEU A 183 -1.94 -4.36 -4.69
CA LEU A 183 -2.58 -5.23 -3.72
C LEU A 183 -3.91 -5.76 -4.27
N VAL A 184 -4.17 -7.03 -4.01
CA VAL A 184 -5.46 -7.67 -4.32
C VAL A 184 -6.05 -8.16 -3.00
N PRO A 185 -6.83 -7.29 -2.30
CA PRO A 185 -7.44 -7.68 -1.03
C PRO A 185 -8.60 -8.63 -1.26
N CYS A 186 -8.51 -9.85 -0.70
CA CYS A 186 -9.49 -10.93 -0.85
C CYS A 186 -9.92 -11.55 0.49
N CYS A 187 -9.50 -11.02 1.64
CA CYS A 187 -9.93 -11.55 2.93
C CYS A 187 -11.45 -11.42 3.14
N ARG A 188 -12.01 -12.35 3.90
CA ARG A 188 -13.44 -12.36 4.26
C ARG A 188 -13.61 -12.76 5.72
N GLY A 189 -14.19 -11.86 6.51
CA GLY A 189 -14.48 -12.12 7.93
C GLY A 189 -15.42 -13.32 8.12
N GLY A 190 -15.14 -14.15 9.12
CA GLY A 190 -15.96 -15.33 9.42
C GLY A 190 -15.89 -16.45 8.37
N SER A 191 -14.96 -16.39 7.43
CA SER A 191 -14.86 -17.41 6.38
C SER A 191 -14.08 -18.67 6.83
N ALA A 192 -14.39 -19.80 6.19
CA ALA A 192 -13.78 -21.09 6.49
C ALA A 192 -13.64 -21.96 5.24
N PHE A 193 -12.87 -23.05 5.35
CA PHE A 193 -12.74 -24.08 4.30
C PHE A 193 -13.80 -25.19 4.37
N THR A 194 -14.71 -25.11 5.32
CA THR A 194 -15.78 -26.11 5.48
C THR A 194 -16.79 -26.07 4.35
N SER A 195 -17.55 -27.16 4.17
CA SER A 195 -18.73 -27.21 3.32
C SER A 195 -19.85 -26.33 3.87
N GLY A 196 -20.83 -25.98 3.07
CA GLY A 196 -22.01 -25.19 3.45
C GLY A 196 -22.53 -24.40 2.26
N ASP A 197 -23.70 -23.83 2.44
CA ASP A 197 -24.26 -22.87 1.49
C ASP A 197 -23.36 -21.65 1.44
N ASP A 198 -23.18 -21.13 0.23
CA ASP A 198 -22.19 -20.09 0.02
C ASP A 198 -22.57 -19.27 -1.20
N GLY A 199 -23.19 -18.18 -1.01
CA GLY A 199 -23.49 -17.14 -1.96
C GLY A 199 -23.30 -17.43 -3.45
N ALA A 200 -22.96 -16.40 -4.18
CA ALA A 200 -22.71 -16.48 -5.62
C ALA A 200 -21.44 -15.69 -5.99
N PHE A 201 -20.85 -16.00 -7.14
CA PHE A 201 -19.79 -15.24 -7.77
C PHE A 201 -20.25 -14.75 -9.13
N THR A 202 -19.95 -13.50 -9.45
CA THR A 202 -20.07 -12.95 -10.80
C THR A 202 -18.79 -12.18 -11.15
N GLU A 203 -18.43 -12.13 -12.42
CA GLU A 203 -17.26 -11.37 -12.89
C GLU A 203 -17.43 -9.85 -12.75
N SER A 204 -18.67 -9.37 -12.67
CA SER A 204 -18.99 -7.94 -12.55
C SER A 204 -18.95 -7.40 -11.13
N THR A 205 -19.19 -8.23 -10.12
CA THR A 205 -19.32 -7.79 -8.73
C THR A 205 -18.51 -8.62 -7.74
N GLY A 206 -17.91 -9.71 -8.19
CA GLY A 206 -17.18 -10.66 -7.35
C GLY A 206 -18.07 -11.56 -6.53
N ALA A 207 -17.55 -12.07 -5.42
CA ALA A 207 -18.31 -12.88 -4.49
C ALA A 207 -19.37 -12.05 -3.77
N SER A 208 -20.55 -12.62 -3.58
CA SER A 208 -21.67 -11.96 -2.89
C SER A 208 -21.44 -11.81 -1.39
N ALA A 209 -22.21 -10.93 -0.75
CA ALA A 209 -22.12 -10.67 0.69
C ALA A 209 -22.34 -11.90 1.58
N SER A 210 -23.08 -12.89 1.09
CA SER A 210 -23.32 -14.16 1.81
C SER A 210 -22.19 -15.17 1.67
N SER A 211 -21.22 -14.94 0.75
CA SER A 211 -20.11 -15.87 0.54
C SER A 211 -19.18 -15.95 1.74
N ALA A 212 -18.94 -17.14 2.26
CA ALA A 212 -18.11 -17.38 3.44
C ALA A 212 -17.25 -18.66 3.35
N ARG A 213 -17.08 -19.24 2.17
CA ARG A 213 -16.34 -20.50 1.98
C ARG A 213 -15.25 -20.38 0.92
N TRP A 214 -14.09 -20.95 1.26
CA TRP A 214 -12.86 -20.90 0.46
C TRP A 214 -12.57 -22.17 -0.36
N GLY A 215 -13.40 -23.20 -0.25
CA GLY A 215 -13.21 -24.45 -0.99
C GLY A 215 -13.07 -24.21 -2.50
N VAL A 216 -12.41 -25.13 -3.19
CA VAL A 216 -12.30 -25.11 -4.66
C VAL A 216 -13.69 -25.01 -5.29
N GLY A 217 -13.86 -24.07 -6.22
CA GLY A 217 -15.14 -23.80 -6.88
C GLY A 217 -16.13 -22.97 -6.06
N LYS A 218 -15.83 -22.63 -4.81
CA LYS A 218 -16.66 -21.74 -3.99
C LYS A 218 -16.48 -20.27 -4.40
N PRO A 219 -17.48 -19.40 -4.17
CA PRO A 219 -17.46 -18.00 -4.61
C PRO A 219 -16.21 -17.20 -4.19
N LEU A 220 -15.73 -17.33 -2.95
CA LEU A 220 -14.53 -16.64 -2.51
C LEU A 220 -13.28 -17.09 -3.26
N TYR A 221 -13.17 -18.40 -3.57
CA TYR A 221 -12.06 -18.94 -4.34
C TYR A 221 -12.11 -18.50 -5.80
N GLN A 222 -13.30 -18.51 -6.42
CA GLN A 222 -13.50 -18.03 -7.78
C GLN A 222 -13.13 -16.54 -7.89
N ASP A 223 -13.59 -15.73 -6.96
CA ASP A 223 -13.31 -14.32 -6.89
C ASP A 223 -11.81 -14.02 -6.70
N PHE A 224 -11.15 -14.74 -5.80
CA PHE A 224 -9.70 -14.68 -5.62
C PHE A 224 -8.95 -14.92 -6.93
N LEU A 225 -9.27 -16.00 -7.65
CA LEU A 225 -8.63 -16.33 -8.93
C LEU A 225 -8.91 -15.26 -9.98
N PHE A 226 -10.17 -14.83 -10.07
CA PHE A 226 -10.58 -13.82 -11.04
C PHE A 226 -9.87 -12.48 -10.80
N ARG A 227 -9.84 -11.99 -9.57
CA ARG A 227 -9.18 -10.74 -9.20
C ARG A 227 -7.66 -10.79 -9.39
N THR A 228 -7.03 -11.92 -9.08
CA THR A 228 -5.61 -12.13 -9.34
C THR A 228 -5.30 -12.01 -10.84
N LYS A 229 -6.11 -12.66 -11.68
CA LYS A 229 -6.01 -12.54 -13.15
C LYS A 229 -6.27 -11.11 -13.61
N ALA A 230 -7.30 -10.45 -13.06
CA ALA A 230 -7.62 -9.06 -13.38
C ALA A 230 -6.44 -8.12 -13.05
N ALA A 231 -5.78 -8.28 -11.90
CA ALA A 231 -4.61 -7.49 -11.53
C ALA A 231 -3.44 -7.70 -12.51
N LEU A 232 -3.19 -8.94 -12.89
CA LEU A 232 -2.12 -9.26 -13.85
C LEU A 232 -2.42 -8.71 -15.25
N SER A 233 -3.68 -8.70 -15.68
CA SER A 233 -4.08 -8.22 -17.01
C SER A 233 -4.16 -6.69 -17.13
N LYS A 234 -4.14 -5.93 -16.02
CA LYS A 234 -4.12 -4.45 -16.08
C LYS A 234 -2.91 -3.90 -16.83
N ASN A 235 -1.80 -4.65 -16.84
CA ASN A 235 -0.61 -4.30 -17.59
C ASN A 235 0.17 -5.58 -17.91
N PRO A 236 0.61 -5.80 -19.18
CA PRO A 236 1.32 -7.02 -19.58
C PRO A 236 2.67 -7.21 -18.88
N LYS A 237 3.22 -6.16 -18.29
CA LYS A 237 4.44 -6.23 -17.47
C LYS A 237 4.17 -6.60 -16.00
N ASN A 238 2.91 -6.63 -15.56
CA ASN A 238 2.58 -7.00 -14.17
C ASN A 238 3.02 -8.44 -13.86
N ARG A 239 3.51 -8.67 -12.68
CA ARG A 239 4.05 -9.96 -12.22
C ARG A 239 3.48 -10.32 -10.86
N LEU A 240 3.06 -11.56 -10.68
CA LEU A 240 2.70 -12.07 -9.36
C LEU A 240 3.96 -12.16 -8.50
N LEU A 241 3.92 -11.55 -7.32
CA LEU A 241 4.99 -11.60 -6.32
C LEU A 241 4.64 -12.59 -5.20
N ALA A 242 3.42 -12.51 -4.66
CA ALA A 242 2.91 -13.34 -3.58
C ALA A 242 1.37 -13.34 -3.53
#